data_ffb7d0f307fadbf1f15e96541af60165
#
_entry.id   ffb7d0f307fadbf1f15e96541af60165
#
_cell.length_a   1.000
_cell.length_b   1.000
_cell.length_c   1.000
_cell.angle_alpha   90.00
_cell.angle_beta   90.00
_cell.angle_gamma   90.00
#
_symmetry.space_group_name_H-M   'P 1'
#
loop_
_entity.id
_entity.type
_entity.pdbx_description
1 polymer ?
#
loop_
_entity_poly.entity_id
_entity_poly.type
_entity_poly.pdbx_seq_one_letter_code
_entity_poly.pdbx_strand_id
1 'polypeptide(L)'
;MGSGSQSLRKKLLLAVAAPIVFFIAIEGSLRLFSYGNPSTFTLRKTYSGQDYHVANPNFTARFFPKQNPRSPVPFAIPVKKPANGLRVLVLGASAAQGDPKPSFGFSRMLERMLSGQFPERSVEVFNLGITAINSHVVKDIASDCRKLEADYWVVYLGNNEVIGPFGPANPSQSTRGNLLKIRNSLLQSRTGQLLTDLLSVNKKQPLQWKGMEDYLQPIQWDSPELMKVHADFRANLESIVKSGKKSGTEVLLSTVAVNLRTCSPLLPEGPAQNSWKARDFAKARDLDAYRFRADSRTNEIIREVASNDGLRLIDSARRFAMLEPEASEPLFLDHVHFTLAGNSLIASLIVENILDQQERNPRPPSKNPTLGFTRFDRHGVLKIMQGRLSRAPFLKQSTNGLSAKRLQPMIERLAPNSTEVLEAIDQKYLEAIEAHPQDPFIRNNYITFLLYHNLTVEARPHCQKALELAPWDPKTHYHMGLVLAGSQNPTNACRHLQDAIVIEPGHHLSHSLLGSLLMDGDPESALEHLYAALRIEPDDVRTLLALANLRLAANKLDLRDHKEAYSLALQACAKTKFTNPNALVLFAEATKHSNRRKETRAKLEDAIRATEDPKTKAMLQETLENL
;
A
#
# COMPACT_ATOMS: atom_id res chain seq x y z
N MET A 1 11.41 64.56 -22.29
CA MET A 1 11.75 63.14 -22.46
C MET A 1 11.18 62.18 -21.37
N GLY A 2 10.19 62.60 -20.56
CA GLY A 2 9.68 61.80 -19.43
C GLY A 2 8.42 60.94 -19.66
N SER A 3 7.59 61.23 -20.68
CA SER A 3 6.29 60.56 -20.84
C SER A 3 6.35 59.19 -21.53
N GLY A 4 7.34 58.94 -22.38
CA GLY A 4 7.51 57.65 -23.06
C GLY A 4 7.97 56.50 -22.15
N SER A 5 8.81 56.80 -21.15
CA SER A 5 9.33 55.79 -20.19
C SER A 5 8.26 55.31 -19.22
N GLN A 6 7.35 56.17 -18.76
CA GLN A 6 6.23 55.79 -17.89
C GLN A 6 5.18 54.94 -18.65
N SER A 7 4.93 55.25 -19.93
CA SER A 7 4.03 54.48 -20.78
C SER A 7 4.57 53.08 -21.06
N LEU A 8 5.87 52.91 -21.28
CA LEU A 8 6.53 51.62 -21.52
C LEU A 8 6.53 50.74 -20.25
N ARG A 9 6.82 51.31 -19.08
CA ARG A 9 6.74 50.61 -17.78
C ARG A 9 5.33 50.15 -17.47
N LYS A 10 4.29 50.94 -17.72
CA LYS A 10 2.87 50.55 -17.55
C LYS A 10 2.50 49.40 -18.50
N LYS A 11 2.90 49.47 -19.76
CA LYS A 11 2.65 48.39 -20.75
C LYS A 11 3.37 47.10 -20.38
N LEU A 12 4.61 47.17 -19.89
CA LEU A 12 5.38 46.01 -19.43
C LEU A 12 4.75 45.39 -18.15
N LEU A 13 4.32 46.22 -17.21
CA LEU A 13 3.58 45.78 -16.01
C LEU A 13 2.27 45.09 -16.38
N LEU A 14 1.49 45.67 -17.30
CA LEU A 14 0.25 45.07 -17.79
C LEU A 14 0.51 43.73 -18.53
N ALA A 15 1.54 43.67 -19.36
CA ALA A 15 1.92 42.46 -20.09
C ALA A 15 2.31 41.29 -19.16
N VAL A 16 2.84 41.57 -17.97
CA VAL A 16 3.16 40.55 -16.95
C VAL A 16 1.97 40.29 -16.01
N ALA A 17 1.28 41.33 -15.58
CA ALA A 17 0.18 41.24 -14.62
C ALA A 17 -1.08 40.58 -15.22
N ALA A 18 -1.43 40.87 -16.47
CA ALA A 18 -2.64 40.33 -17.09
C ALA A 18 -2.63 38.78 -17.20
N PRO A 19 -1.56 38.09 -17.66
CA PRO A 19 -1.48 36.65 -17.63
C PRO A 19 -1.59 36.10 -16.20
N ILE A 20 -0.94 36.73 -15.22
CA ILE A 20 -0.98 36.26 -13.82
C ILE A 20 -2.42 36.33 -13.28
N VAL A 21 -3.11 37.49 -13.47
CA VAL A 21 -4.51 37.66 -13.06
C VAL A 21 -5.42 36.67 -13.78
N PHE A 22 -5.20 36.42 -15.06
CA PHE A 22 -5.94 35.45 -15.85
C PHE A 22 -5.78 34.00 -15.28
N PHE A 23 -4.55 33.60 -15.01
CA PHE A 23 -4.31 32.27 -14.42
C PHE A 23 -4.86 32.15 -13.00
N ILE A 24 -4.79 33.20 -12.18
CA ILE A 24 -5.41 33.21 -10.84
C ILE A 24 -6.93 33.07 -10.95
N ALA A 25 -7.57 33.79 -11.90
CA ALA A 25 -9.01 33.69 -12.13
C ALA A 25 -9.44 32.30 -12.60
N ILE A 26 -8.70 31.69 -13.53
CA ILE A 26 -8.93 30.30 -13.95
C ILE A 26 -8.77 29.32 -12.75
N GLU A 27 -7.68 29.42 -12.01
CA GLU A 27 -7.42 28.57 -10.84
C GLU A 27 -8.55 28.71 -9.80
N GLY A 28 -8.99 29.93 -9.53
CA GLY A 28 -10.12 30.24 -8.63
C GLY A 28 -11.43 29.62 -9.12
N SER A 29 -11.73 29.76 -10.41
CA SER A 29 -12.92 29.18 -11.03
C SER A 29 -12.90 27.66 -10.98
N LEU A 30 -11.78 27.04 -11.33
CA LEU A 30 -11.62 25.57 -11.28
C LEU A 30 -11.80 25.05 -9.85
N ARG A 31 -11.33 25.78 -8.83
CA ARG A 31 -11.54 25.43 -7.41
C ARG A 31 -13.00 25.58 -7.00
N LEU A 32 -13.67 26.65 -7.42
CA LEU A 32 -15.09 26.89 -7.13
C LEU A 32 -15.98 25.80 -7.71
N PHE A 33 -15.69 25.37 -8.95
CA PHE A 33 -16.42 24.28 -9.62
C PHE A 33 -15.89 22.87 -9.26
N SER A 34 -15.02 22.75 -8.23
CA SER A 34 -14.46 21.49 -7.75
C SER A 34 -13.76 20.65 -8.82
N TYR A 35 -13.22 21.29 -9.87
CA TYR A 35 -12.42 20.59 -10.90
C TYR A 35 -11.08 20.11 -10.33
N GLY A 36 -10.68 18.90 -10.69
CA GLY A 36 -9.39 18.30 -10.32
C GLY A 36 -9.30 17.92 -8.83
N ASN A 37 -8.10 17.64 -8.34
CA ASN A 37 -7.85 17.15 -6.97
C ASN A 37 -6.97 18.10 -6.15
N PRO A 38 -7.17 18.25 -4.82
CA PRO A 38 -6.21 18.90 -3.94
C PRO A 38 -4.83 18.27 -4.06
N SER A 39 -3.78 19.07 -4.08
CA SER A 39 -2.40 18.59 -4.15
C SER A 39 -1.76 18.35 -2.77
N THR A 40 -2.42 18.78 -1.69
CA THR A 40 -1.96 18.62 -0.32
C THR A 40 -2.06 17.17 0.14
N PHE A 41 -1.15 16.75 1.03
CA PHE A 41 -1.15 15.40 1.60
C PHE A 41 -2.33 15.15 2.53
N THR A 42 -2.78 16.20 3.25
CA THR A 42 -3.94 16.11 4.15
C THR A 42 -5.08 16.99 3.70
N LEU A 43 -6.30 16.54 3.93
CA LEU A 43 -7.54 17.27 3.79
C LEU A 43 -8.16 17.52 5.17
N ARG A 44 -8.92 18.61 5.33
CA ARG A 44 -9.70 18.84 6.55
C ARG A 44 -11.09 18.24 6.37
N LYS A 45 -11.53 17.41 7.33
CA LYS A 45 -12.89 16.85 7.39
C LYS A 45 -13.40 16.87 8.84
N THR A 46 -14.71 16.98 8.99
CA THR A 46 -15.39 16.95 10.28
C THR A 46 -16.12 15.63 10.44
N TYR A 47 -15.89 14.93 11.54
CA TYR A 47 -16.60 13.72 11.93
C TYR A 47 -17.17 13.93 13.34
N SER A 48 -18.45 13.65 13.55
CA SER A 48 -19.13 13.81 14.84
C SER A 48 -18.85 15.15 15.54
N GLY A 49 -18.78 16.25 14.76
CA GLY A 49 -18.55 17.62 15.26
C GLY A 49 -17.09 17.96 15.59
N GLN A 50 -16.15 17.05 15.39
CA GLN A 50 -14.71 17.29 15.57
C GLN A 50 -13.99 17.38 14.22
N ASP A 51 -13.05 18.32 14.11
CA ASP A 51 -12.24 18.52 12.90
C ASP A 51 -10.98 17.67 12.91
N TYR A 52 -10.70 17.07 11.76
CA TYR A 52 -9.54 16.21 11.54
C TYR A 52 -8.78 16.58 10.28
N HIS A 53 -7.47 16.34 10.31
CA HIS A 53 -6.66 16.19 9.12
C HIS A 53 -6.71 14.72 8.70
N VAL A 54 -7.31 14.43 7.54
CA VAL A 54 -7.40 13.07 6.98
C VAL A 54 -6.46 12.91 5.80
N ALA A 55 -6.12 11.68 5.47
CA ALA A 55 -5.33 11.36 4.28
C ALA A 55 -6.04 11.85 3.00
N ASN A 56 -5.28 12.49 2.10
CA ASN A 56 -5.77 12.77 0.75
C ASN A 56 -5.49 11.56 -0.17
N PRO A 57 -6.50 10.80 -0.57
CA PRO A 57 -6.30 9.62 -1.40
C PRO A 57 -5.73 9.93 -2.78
N ASN A 58 -5.91 11.15 -3.27
CA ASN A 58 -5.44 11.61 -4.58
C ASN A 58 -4.05 12.26 -4.54
N PHE A 59 -3.41 12.35 -3.36
CA PHE A 59 -2.10 12.99 -3.22
C PHE A 59 -1.04 12.39 -4.15
N THR A 60 -1.04 11.08 -4.31
CA THR A 60 -0.04 10.37 -5.11
C THR A 60 -0.32 10.39 -6.62
N ALA A 61 -1.48 10.86 -7.08
CA ALA A 61 -1.87 10.87 -8.50
C ALA A 61 -0.89 11.69 -9.38
N ARG A 62 -0.13 12.62 -8.79
CA ARG A 62 0.90 13.39 -9.48
C ARG A 62 2.23 12.63 -9.65
N PHE A 63 2.45 11.56 -8.87
CA PHE A 63 3.67 10.76 -8.87
C PHE A 63 3.50 9.41 -9.54
N PHE A 64 2.28 8.87 -9.54
CA PHE A 64 1.97 7.55 -10.08
C PHE A 64 0.95 7.64 -11.22
N PRO A 65 0.96 6.68 -12.16
CA PRO A 65 -0.08 6.58 -13.18
C PRO A 65 -1.46 6.41 -12.55
N LYS A 66 -2.50 6.97 -13.19
CA LYS A 66 -3.91 6.83 -12.74
C LYS A 66 -4.34 5.35 -12.60
N GLN A 67 -3.69 4.44 -13.34
CA GLN A 67 -3.95 3.01 -13.34
C GLN A 67 -3.37 2.27 -12.14
N ASN A 68 -2.41 2.88 -11.42
CA ASN A 68 -1.78 2.28 -10.25
C ASN A 68 -1.68 3.31 -9.11
N PRO A 69 -2.82 3.75 -8.58
CA PRO A 69 -2.84 4.71 -7.49
C PRO A 69 -2.19 4.10 -6.24
N ARG A 70 -1.52 4.94 -5.46
CA ARG A 70 -0.99 4.57 -4.15
C ARG A 70 -1.65 5.46 -3.12
N SER A 71 -2.27 4.85 -2.11
CA SER A 71 -2.91 5.59 -1.03
C SER A 71 -2.07 5.52 0.24
N PRO A 72 -2.04 6.58 1.05
CA PRO A 72 -1.53 6.49 2.42
C PRO A 72 -2.41 5.53 3.22
N VAL A 73 -1.86 4.99 4.32
CA VAL A 73 -2.72 4.33 5.33
C VAL A 73 -3.77 5.35 5.77
N PRO A 74 -5.05 4.99 5.80
CA PRO A 74 -6.09 5.90 6.26
C PRO A 74 -5.83 6.36 7.69
N PHE A 75 -5.89 7.66 7.93
CA PHE A 75 -5.73 8.26 9.24
C PHE A 75 -6.67 9.45 9.41
N ALA A 76 -6.99 9.79 10.66
CA ALA A 76 -7.63 11.04 11.02
C ALA A 76 -6.90 11.63 12.24
N ILE A 77 -6.14 12.69 12.01
CA ILE A 77 -5.38 13.39 13.04
C ILE A 77 -6.24 14.54 13.55
N PRO A 78 -6.63 14.58 14.84
CA PRO A 78 -7.37 15.71 15.38
C PRO A 78 -6.63 17.03 15.10
N VAL A 79 -7.36 18.04 14.60
CA VAL A 79 -6.77 19.35 14.32
C VAL A 79 -6.16 19.96 15.57
N LYS A 80 -6.85 19.83 16.70
CA LYS A 80 -6.34 20.26 18.01
C LYS A 80 -5.73 19.07 18.74
N LYS A 81 -4.44 19.15 19.03
CA LYS A 81 -3.75 18.14 19.86
C LYS A 81 -4.26 18.19 21.31
N PRO A 82 -4.47 17.05 21.99
CA PRO A 82 -4.75 17.02 23.43
C PRO A 82 -3.68 17.77 24.24
N ALA A 83 -4.07 18.47 25.31
CA ALA A 83 -3.16 19.31 26.09
C ALA A 83 -1.97 18.51 26.70
N ASN A 84 -2.23 17.26 27.12
CA ASN A 84 -1.19 16.32 27.60
C ASN A 84 -0.77 15.31 26.52
N GLY A 85 -1.06 15.58 25.23
CA GLY A 85 -0.81 14.67 24.14
C GLY A 85 0.69 14.49 23.85
N LEU A 86 1.04 13.27 23.47
CA LEU A 86 2.32 12.94 22.82
C LEU A 86 2.01 12.50 21.39
N ARG A 87 2.35 13.31 20.40
CA ARG A 87 2.03 13.04 18.99
C ARG A 87 3.29 12.73 18.19
N VAL A 88 3.31 11.54 17.62
CA VAL A 88 4.42 11.04 16.79
C VAL A 88 3.92 10.79 15.36
N LEU A 89 4.63 11.32 14.37
CA LEU A 89 4.36 11.04 12.96
C LEU A 89 5.47 10.12 12.41
N VAL A 90 5.08 9.02 11.77
CA VAL A 90 5.99 8.09 11.12
C VAL A 90 5.96 8.35 9.61
N LEU A 91 7.07 8.84 9.06
CA LEU A 91 7.25 9.17 7.65
C LEU A 91 8.14 8.13 6.99
N GLY A 92 7.74 7.61 5.84
CA GLY A 92 8.54 6.67 5.07
C GLY A 92 7.78 5.95 3.97
N ALA A 93 8.37 4.85 3.50
CA ALA A 93 7.80 4.03 2.44
C ALA A 93 7.09 2.77 2.99
N SER A 94 7.03 1.69 2.20
CA SER A 94 6.30 0.45 2.55
C SER A 94 6.72 -0.18 3.87
N ALA A 95 8.01 -0.18 4.20
CA ALA A 95 8.49 -0.72 5.48
C ALA A 95 8.00 0.12 6.67
N ALA A 96 7.96 1.46 6.53
CA ALA A 96 7.37 2.36 7.53
C ALA A 96 5.85 2.22 7.59
N GLN A 97 5.21 1.99 6.45
CA GLN A 97 3.77 1.70 6.37
C GLN A 97 3.39 0.41 7.13
N GLY A 98 4.32 -0.54 7.25
CA GLY A 98 4.06 -1.86 7.87
C GLY A 98 3.48 -2.87 6.88
N ASP A 99 3.83 -2.75 5.59
CA ASP A 99 3.43 -3.70 4.55
C ASP A 99 3.95 -5.12 4.89
N PRO A 100 3.15 -6.20 4.72
CA PRO A 100 1.84 -6.26 4.06
C PRO A 100 0.63 -6.01 4.97
N LYS A 101 0.79 -5.82 6.26
CA LYS A 101 -0.32 -5.65 7.21
C LYS A 101 -0.05 -4.51 8.19
N PRO A 102 -0.37 -3.24 7.83
CA PRO A 102 -0.08 -2.04 8.62
C PRO A 102 -0.59 -2.08 10.07
N SER A 103 -1.68 -2.81 10.34
CA SER A 103 -2.22 -3.00 11.70
C SER A 103 -1.24 -3.68 12.68
N PHE A 104 -0.16 -4.27 12.18
CA PHE A 104 0.92 -4.89 12.97
C PHE A 104 2.30 -4.29 12.64
N GLY A 105 2.34 -3.16 11.93
CA GLY A 105 3.55 -2.41 11.65
C GLY A 105 4.16 -1.78 12.91
N PHE A 106 5.42 -1.37 12.82
CA PHE A 106 6.13 -0.82 13.98
C PHE A 106 5.50 0.47 14.54
N SER A 107 4.77 1.26 13.75
CA SER A 107 4.06 2.44 14.23
C SER A 107 2.97 2.08 15.25
N ARG A 108 2.27 0.96 15.06
CA ARG A 108 1.27 0.45 16.00
C ARG A 108 1.91 -0.08 17.28
N MET A 109 3.05 -0.77 17.16
CA MET A 109 3.82 -1.24 18.32
C MET A 109 4.39 -0.06 19.10
N LEU A 110 4.89 0.94 18.40
CA LEU A 110 5.39 2.18 18.99
C LEU A 110 4.31 2.88 19.83
N GLU A 111 3.09 3.00 19.30
CA GLU A 111 1.97 3.59 20.03
C GLU A 111 1.69 2.83 21.33
N ARG A 112 1.64 1.50 21.28
CA ARG A 112 1.41 0.67 22.49
C ARG A 112 2.56 0.76 23.48
N MET A 113 3.80 0.72 23.01
CA MET A 113 4.96 0.83 23.89
C MET A 113 5.03 2.20 24.56
N LEU A 114 4.82 3.30 23.82
CA LEU A 114 4.80 4.64 24.37
C LEU A 114 3.62 4.85 25.33
N SER A 115 2.42 4.33 25.03
CA SER A 115 1.28 4.38 25.94
C SER A 115 1.56 3.66 27.26
N GLY A 116 2.33 2.57 27.24
CA GLY A 116 2.79 1.88 28.45
C GLY A 116 3.84 2.67 29.23
N GLN A 117 4.66 3.47 28.57
CA GLN A 117 5.65 4.35 29.23
C GLN A 117 5.00 5.61 29.83
N PHE A 118 4.00 6.16 29.14
CA PHE A 118 3.32 7.41 29.51
C PHE A 118 1.82 7.20 29.73
N PRO A 119 1.39 6.43 30.76
CA PRO A 119 -0.01 6.08 30.97
C PRO A 119 -0.92 7.28 31.26
N GLU A 120 -0.35 8.39 31.75
CA GLU A 120 -1.06 9.65 32.03
C GLU A 120 -1.17 10.56 30.79
N ARG A 121 -0.48 10.24 29.69
CA ARG A 121 -0.51 11.03 28.43
C ARG A 121 -1.42 10.39 27.39
N SER A 122 -2.06 11.23 26.59
CA SER A 122 -2.70 10.79 25.36
C SER A 122 -1.65 10.57 24.29
N VAL A 123 -1.25 9.31 24.07
CA VAL A 123 -0.25 8.96 23.04
C VAL A 123 -0.94 8.73 21.70
N GLU A 124 -0.49 9.46 20.69
CA GLU A 124 -0.98 9.37 19.31
C GLU A 124 0.20 9.07 18.36
N VAL A 125 0.17 7.96 17.64
CA VAL A 125 1.17 7.61 16.62
C VAL A 125 0.48 7.45 15.28
N PHE A 126 0.74 8.37 14.35
CA PHE A 126 0.16 8.35 13.02
C PHE A 126 1.14 7.83 11.98
N ASN A 127 0.72 6.80 11.27
CA ASN A 127 1.47 6.23 10.17
C ASN A 127 1.17 6.97 8.86
N LEU A 128 2.15 7.70 8.35
CA LEU A 128 2.06 8.47 7.11
C LEU A 128 2.83 7.80 5.95
N GLY A 129 3.20 6.54 6.13
CA GLY A 129 3.91 5.74 5.13
C GLY A 129 3.02 5.40 3.93
N ILE A 130 3.65 5.34 2.74
CA ILE A 130 2.99 4.94 1.49
C ILE A 130 3.88 3.94 0.75
N THR A 131 3.31 2.89 0.17
CA THR A 131 4.09 1.92 -0.62
C THR A 131 4.73 2.57 -1.85
N ALA A 132 5.93 2.08 -2.21
CA ALA A 132 6.65 2.42 -3.44
C ALA A 132 7.05 3.91 -3.60
N ILE A 133 6.90 4.75 -2.57
CA ILE A 133 7.41 6.13 -2.57
C ILE A 133 8.87 6.19 -2.13
N ASN A 134 9.51 7.32 -2.39
CA ASN A 134 10.88 7.64 -2.00
C ASN A 134 10.99 9.06 -1.41
N SER A 135 12.21 9.54 -1.18
CA SER A 135 12.49 10.83 -0.54
C SER A 135 11.85 12.03 -1.26
N HIS A 136 11.72 11.97 -2.58
CA HIS A 136 11.06 13.04 -3.35
C HIS A 136 9.60 13.24 -2.94
N VAL A 137 8.89 12.16 -2.63
CA VAL A 137 7.48 12.21 -2.19
C VAL A 137 7.39 12.54 -0.71
N VAL A 138 8.24 11.93 0.12
CA VAL A 138 8.25 12.16 1.58
C VAL A 138 8.59 13.61 1.92
N LYS A 139 9.41 14.28 1.13
CA LYS A 139 9.67 15.72 1.28
C LYS A 139 8.40 16.56 1.17
N ASP A 140 7.53 16.25 0.23
CA ASP A 140 6.26 16.96 0.06
C ASP A 140 5.30 16.65 1.21
N ILE A 141 5.25 15.38 1.65
CA ILE A 141 4.51 14.96 2.86
C ILE A 141 4.99 15.76 4.07
N ALA A 142 6.30 15.81 4.31
CA ALA A 142 6.90 16.54 5.44
C ALA A 142 6.55 18.03 5.43
N SER A 143 6.50 18.65 4.23
CA SER A 143 6.08 20.04 4.11
C SER A 143 4.64 20.26 4.60
N ASP A 144 3.72 19.34 4.29
CA ASP A 144 2.32 19.42 4.71
C ASP A 144 2.13 19.04 6.20
N CYS A 145 3.02 18.22 6.75
CA CYS A 145 2.97 17.77 8.14
C CYS A 145 3.30 18.86 9.16
N ARG A 146 3.91 19.99 8.75
CA ARG A 146 4.27 21.11 9.65
C ARG A 146 3.12 21.66 10.48
N LYS A 147 1.88 21.53 9.99
CA LYS A 147 0.65 22.00 10.65
C LYS A 147 0.02 20.98 11.61
N LEU A 148 0.61 19.79 11.77
CA LEU A 148 -0.01 18.68 12.51
C LEU A 148 0.38 18.61 13.98
N GLU A 149 1.10 19.61 14.51
CA GLU A 149 1.46 19.77 15.93
C GLU A 149 2.12 18.52 16.55
N ALA A 150 3.04 17.89 15.80
CA ALA A 150 3.75 16.72 16.27
C ALA A 150 4.92 17.07 17.20
N ASP A 151 5.14 16.24 18.23
CA ASP A 151 6.32 16.31 19.08
C ASP A 151 7.52 15.67 18.39
N TYR A 152 7.29 14.51 17.73
CA TYR A 152 8.33 13.75 17.05
C TYR A 152 7.94 13.40 15.61
N TRP A 153 8.93 13.47 14.71
CA TRP A 153 8.89 12.81 13.41
C TRP A 153 9.90 11.69 13.38
N VAL A 154 9.45 10.47 13.13
CA VAL A 154 10.29 9.32 12.85
C VAL A 154 10.41 9.15 11.35
N VAL A 155 11.60 9.33 10.79
CA VAL A 155 11.85 9.23 9.34
C VAL A 155 12.59 7.93 9.06
N TYR A 156 11.88 6.98 8.40
CA TYR A 156 12.40 5.68 7.98
C TYR A 156 12.23 5.51 6.47
N LEU A 157 13.25 5.87 5.69
CA LEU A 157 13.19 5.83 4.22
C LEU A 157 14.58 5.66 3.59
N GLY A 158 14.64 5.12 2.34
CA GLY A 158 15.88 4.91 1.60
C GLY A 158 15.86 3.70 0.66
N ASN A 159 14.89 2.78 0.80
CA ASN A 159 14.86 1.56 -0.01
C ASN A 159 14.45 1.81 -1.48
N ASN A 160 13.68 2.86 -1.75
CA ASN A 160 13.04 3.07 -3.05
C ASN A 160 13.66 4.23 -3.85
N GLU A 161 14.84 4.71 -3.51
CA GLU A 161 15.41 5.91 -4.14
C GLU A 161 15.66 5.70 -5.64
N VAL A 162 16.02 4.49 -6.04
CA VAL A 162 16.30 4.11 -7.44
C VAL A 162 15.01 3.75 -8.20
N ILE A 163 14.07 3.08 -7.55
CA ILE A 163 12.86 2.52 -8.18
C ILE A 163 11.60 3.38 -8.00
N GLY A 164 11.59 4.25 -7.02
CA GLY A 164 10.45 5.13 -6.71
C GLY A 164 10.28 6.29 -7.71
N PRO A 165 9.34 7.21 -7.46
CA PRO A 165 9.13 8.37 -8.31
C PRO A 165 10.42 9.17 -8.55
N PHE A 166 10.69 9.55 -9.81
CA PHE A 166 11.91 10.22 -10.29
C PHE A 166 13.20 9.40 -10.19
N GLY A 167 13.13 8.15 -9.74
CA GLY A 167 14.26 7.22 -9.76
C GLY A 167 14.60 6.71 -11.16
N PRO A 168 15.88 6.42 -11.46
CA PRO A 168 16.32 6.05 -12.81
C PRO A 168 15.79 4.69 -13.29
N ALA A 169 15.47 3.76 -12.38
CA ALA A 169 14.87 2.48 -12.74
C ALA A 169 13.33 2.51 -12.84
N ASN A 170 12.70 3.68 -12.69
CA ASN A 170 11.26 3.81 -12.86
C ASN A 170 10.91 3.92 -14.36
N PRO A 171 10.18 2.96 -14.95
CA PRO A 171 9.94 2.90 -16.40
C PRO A 171 9.13 4.08 -16.95
N SER A 172 8.29 4.70 -16.12
CA SER A 172 7.55 5.88 -16.52
C SER A 172 8.42 7.15 -16.59
N GLN A 173 9.69 7.07 -16.21
CA GLN A 173 10.52 8.25 -15.91
C GLN A 173 11.93 8.23 -16.54
N SER A 174 12.39 7.10 -17.09
CA SER A 174 13.76 6.91 -17.54
C SER A 174 14.25 7.84 -18.67
N THR A 175 13.36 8.47 -19.43
CA THR A 175 13.73 9.26 -20.61
C THR A 175 13.47 10.78 -20.48
N ARG A 176 12.85 11.28 -19.40
CA ARG A 176 12.34 12.66 -19.33
C ARG A 176 12.45 13.35 -17.96
N GLY A 177 13.47 13.06 -17.17
CA GLY A 177 13.59 13.49 -15.76
C GLY A 177 13.21 14.94 -15.43
N ASN A 178 13.68 15.94 -16.22
CA ASN A 178 13.35 17.34 -15.97
C ASN A 178 11.91 17.69 -16.36
N LEU A 179 11.38 17.13 -17.46
CA LEU A 179 9.99 17.34 -17.89
C LEU A 179 9.00 16.77 -16.86
N LEU A 180 9.35 15.71 -16.19
CA LEU A 180 8.52 15.11 -15.14
C LEU A 180 8.48 15.96 -13.87
N LYS A 181 9.60 16.59 -13.50
CA LYS A 181 9.63 17.55 -12.38
C LYS A 181 8.73 18.77 -12.70
N ILE A 182 8.80 19.29 -13.94
CA ILE A 182 7.94 20.38 -14.41
C ILE A 182 6.47 19.95 -14.39
N ARG A 183 6.16 18.78 -14.96
CA ARG A 183 4.80 18.21 -14.94
C ARG A 183 4.28 18.06 -13.49
N ASN A 184 5.10 17.54 -12.58
CA ASN A 184 4.70 17.39 -11.17
C ASN A 184 4.40 18.76 -10.51
N SER A 185 5.19 19.78 -10.83
CA SER A 185 4.91 21.15 -10.36
C SER A 185 3.62 21.72 -10.94
N LEU A 186 3.35 21.50 -12.23
CA LEU A 186 2.09 21.91 -12.87
C LEU A 186 0.88 21.21 -12.22
N LEU A 187 0.98 19.92 -11.93
CA LEU A 187 -0.09 19.15 -11.30
C LEU A 187 -0.41 19.56 -9.85
N GLN A 188 0.38 20.46 -9.26
CA GLN A 188 0.03 21.06 -7.97
C GLN A 188 -1.10 22.10 -8.07
N SER A 189 -1.37 22.65 -9.26
CA SER A 189 -2.48 23.57 -9.52
C SER A 189 -3.61 22.89 -10.30
N ARG A 190 -4.84 23.37 -10.14
CA ARG A 190 -6.00 22.90 -10.90
C ARG A 190 -5.87 23.21 -12.38
N THR A 191 -5.34 24.39 -12.69
CA THR A 191 -5.03 24.81 -14.05
C THR A 191 -4.04 23.88 -14.73
N GLY A 192 -2.97 23.48 -14.03
CA GLY A 192 -2.00 22.52 -14.54
C GLY A 192 -2.59 21.12 -14.73
N GLN A 193 -3.51 20.70 -13.86
CA GLN A 193 -4.25 19.44 -14.03
C GLN A 193 -5.12 19.49 -15.29
N LEU A 194 -5.89 20.58 -15.49
CA LEU A 194 -6.70 20.80 -16.69
C LEU A 194 -5.86 20.75 -17.97
N LEU A 195 -4.74 21.46 -18.01
CA LEU A 195 -3.83 21.44 -19.15
C LEU A 195 -3.29 20.03 -19.43
N THR A 196 -2.94 19.29 -18.37
CA THR A 196 -2.45 17.92 -18.51
C THR A 196 -3.54 16.98 -19.03
N ASP A 197 -4.78 17.13 -18.57
CA ASP A 197 -5.91 16.30 -19.02
C ASP A 197 -6.24 16.61 -20.49
N LEU A 198 -6.28 17.86 -20.91
CA LEU A 198 -6.49 18.25 -22.31
C LEU A 198 -5.39 17.70 -23.24
N LEU A 199 -4.14 17.73 -22.80
CA LEU A 199 -3.01 17.19 -23.59
C LEU A 199 -2.98 15.65 -23.62
N SER A 200 -3.70 14.97 -22.72
CA SER A 200 -3.72 13.51 -22.62
C SER A 200 -4.84 12.84 -23.40
N VAL A 201 -5.83 13.58 -23.90
CA VAL A 201 -7.03 13.06 -24.62
C VAL A 201 -6.69 12.17 -25.82
N ASN A 202 -5.51 12.30 -26.42
CA ASN A 202 -5.10 11.55 -27.62
C ASN A 202 -4.13 10.38 -27.37
N LYS A 203 -3.83 10.02 -26.11
CA LYS A 203 -2.93 8.87 -25.85
C LYS A 203 -3.74 7.60 -25.59
N LYS A 204 -4.02 6.89 -26.69
CA LYS A 204 -4.46 5.49 -26.65
C LYS A 204 -3.31 4.62 -26.14
N GLN A 205 -3.57 3.87 -25.13
CA GLN A 205 -3.02 2.73 -24.42
C GLN A 205 -2.51 3.04 -23.02
N PRO A 206 -3.14 2.47 -22.00
CA PRO A 206 -2.51 2.39 -20.69
C PRO A 206 -1.33 1.43 -20.79
N LEU A 207 -0.15 1.85 -20.31
CA LEU A 207 0.93 0.89 -20.00
C LEU A 207 0.31 -0.17 -19.08
N GLN A 208 0.29 -1.41 -19.53
CA GLN A 208 -0.15 -2.52 -18.70
C GLN A 208 0.89 -2.69 -17.58
N TRP A 209 0.52 -2.31 -16.38
CA TRP A 209 1.39 -2.44 -15.21
C TRP A 209 1.66 -3.92 -14.94
N LYS A 210 2.93 -4.32 -15.03
CA LYS A 210 3.38 -5.70 -14.79
C LYS A 210 3.86 -5.95 -13.35
N GLY A 211 3.58 -5.02 -12.46
CA GLY A 211 4.06 -5.11 -11.09
C GLY A 211 5.53 -4.72 -10.95
N MET A 212 6.25 -5.38 -10.05
CA MET A 212 7.67 -5.08 -9.79
C MET A 212 8.59 -5.43 -10.97
N GLU A 213 8.14 -6.22 -11.96
CA GLU A 213 8.90 -6.51 -13.18
C GLU A 213 9.24 -5.25 -13.97
N ASP A 214 8.37 -4.24 -13.94
CA ASP A 214 8.59 -2.99 -14.64
C ASP A 214 9.79 -2.19 -14.12
N TYR A 215 10.26 -2.48 -12.91
CA TYR A 215 11.43 -1.83 -12.29
C TYR A 215 12.74 -2.60 -12.48
N LEU A 216 12.77 -3.64 -13.33
CA LEU A 216 13.96 -4.44 -13.61
C LEU A 216 14.90 -3.72 -14.61
N GLN A 217 15.22 -2.45 -14.35
CA GLN A 217 16.29 -1.73 -15.03
C GLN A 217 17.55 -1.77 -14.17
N PRO A 218 18.66 -2.35 -14.67
CA PRO A 218 19.88 -2.45 -13.91
C PRO A 218 20.57 -1.08 -13.82
N ILE A 219 20.89 -0.66 -12.59
CA ILE A 219 21.67 0.56 -12.30
C ILE A 219 22.95 0.11 -11.61
N GLN A 220 24.08 0.32 -12.27
CA GLN A 220 25.39 -0.10 -11.77
C GLN A 220 25.81 0.72 -10.54
N TRP A 221 26.62 0.10 -9.69
CA TRP A 221 27.05 0.66 -8.40
C TRP A 221 27.91 1.93 -8.54
N ASP A 222 28.59 2.11 -9.67
CA ASP A 222 29.50 3.22 -9.99
C ASP A 222 28.90 4.17 -11.05
N SER A 223 27.62 4.02 -11.38
CA SER A 223 27.00 4.81 -12.44
C SER A 223 26.72 6.26 -12.02
N PRO A 224 26.81 7.22 -12.96
CA PRO A 224 26.45 8.62 -12.70
C PRO A 224 25.00 8.78 -12.23
N GLU A 225 24.10 7.91 -12.69
CA GLU A 225 22.71 7.89 -12.29
C GLU A 225 22.56 7.58 -10.80
N LEU A 226 23.32 6.62 -10.26
CA LEU A 226 23.29 6.28 -8.85
C LEU A 226 23.89 7.39 -7.99
N MET A 227 24.99 8.01 -8.45
CA MET A 227 25.59 9.17 -7.76
C MET A 227 24.58 10.32 -7.65
N LYS A 228 23.80 10.55 -8.72
CA LYS A 228 22.72 11.56 -8.70
C LYS A 228 21.61 11.19 -7.74
N VAL A 229 21.21 9.92 -7.67
CA VAL A 229 20.22 9.44 -6.70
C VAL A 229 20.66 9.73 -5.28
N HIS A 230 21.91 9.45 -4.93
CA HIS A 230 22.47 9.72 -3.60
C HIS A 230 22.50 11.24 -3.29
N ALA A 231 22.84 12.08 -4.27
CA ALA A 231 22.82 13.53 -4.11
C ALA A 231 21.39 14.07 -3.91
N ASP A 232 20.43 13.62 -4.74
CA ASP A 232 19.01 13.98 -4.62
C ASP A 232 18.44 13.48 -3.27
N PHE A 233 18.80 12.28 -2.81
CA PHE A 233 18.39 11.73 -1.52
C PHE A 233 18.86 12.61 -0.35
N ARG A 234 20.14 12.99 -0.34
CA ARG A 234 20.70 13.92 0.66
C ARG A 234 19.90 15.21 0.71
N ALA A 235 19.74 15.88 -0.41
CA ALA A 235 19.05 17.17 -0.49
C ALA A 235 17.58 17.06 -0.03
N ASN A 236 16.89 15.96 -0.38
CA ASN A 236 15.53 15.70 0.06
C ASN A 236 15.47 15.44 1.57
N LEU A 237 16.43 14.67 2.14
CA LEU A 237 16.49 14.37 3.57
C LEU A 237 16.74 15.65 4.39
N GLU A 238 17.69 16.49 3.98
CA GLU A 238 17.93 17.81 4.57
C GLU A 238 16.69 18.71 4.53
N SER A 239 15.94 18.67 3.43
CA SER A 239 14.67 19.41 3.30
C SER A 239 13.57 18.88 4.25
N ILE A 240 13.50 17.56 4.47
CA ILE A 240 12.59 16.94 5.44
C ILE A 240 12.96 17.40 6.86
N VAL A 241 14.23 17.32 7.22
CA VAL A 241 14.75 17.79 8.52
C VAL A 241 14.42 19.26 8.74
N LYS A 242 14.72 20.11 7.75
CA LYS A 242 14.40 21.53 7.80
C LYS A 242 12.92 21.81 8.00
N SER A 243 12.05 20.98 7.41
CA SER A 243 10.60 21.10 7.58
C SER A 243 10.16 20.77 9.01
N GLY A 244 10.72 19.71 9.62
CA GLY A 244 10.48 19.36 11.02
C GLY A 244 10.97 20.43 11.99
N LYS A 245 12.22 20.90 11.83
CA LYS A 245 12.76 21.99 12.65
C LYS A 245 11.91 23.26 12.58
N LYS A 246 11.38 23.62 11.40
CA LYS A 246 10.50 24.78 11.21
C LYS A 246 9.15 24.66 11.92
N SER A 247 8.66 23.45 12.16
CA SER A 247 7.44 23.20 12.93
C SER A 247 7.67 23.06 14.43
N GLY A 248 8.89 23.15 14.90
CA GLY A 248 9.24 22.91 16.29
C GLY A 248 9.20 21.42 16.69
N THR A 249 9.18 20.53 15.70
CA THR A 249 9.13 19.08 15.90
C THR A 249 10.54 18.51 15.99
N GLU A 250 10.77 17.60 16.93
CA GLU A 250 12.00 16.85 16.97
C GLU A 250 12.01 15.76 15.89
N VAL A 251 13.08 15.73 15.08
CA VAL A 251 13.24 14.78 13.98
C VAL A 251 14.20 13.67 14.38
N LEU A 252 13.71 12.45 14.40
CA LEU A 252 14.49 11.22 14.60
C LEU A 252 14.75 10.59 13.23
N LEU A 253 15.99 10.55 12.80
CA LEU A 253 16.38 9.85 11.58
C LEU A 253 16.76 8.41 11.88
N SER A 254 16.24 7.48 11.08
CA SER A 254 16.62 6.07 11.17
C SER A 254 17.38 5.63 9.94
N THR A 255 18.53 4.94 10.14
CA THR A 255 19.12 4.15 9.06
C THR A 255 18.17 3.02 8.66
N VAL A 256 18.29 2.53 7.43
CA VAL A 256 17.38 1.57 6.86
C VAL A 256 17.95 0.16 6.93
N ALA A 257 17.31 -0.70 7.70
CA ALA A 257 17.64 -2.12 7.78
C ALA A 257 17.10 -2.87 6.55
N VAL A 258 17.90 -3.76 6.00
CA VAL A 258 17.56 -4.60 4.86
C VAL A 258 18.00 -6.05 5.11
N ASN A 259 17.29 -6.98 4.51
CA ASN A 259 17.61 -8.39 4.60
C ASN A 259 18.91 -8.69 3.82
N LEU A 260 20.00 -8.90 4.55
CA LEU A 260 21.30 -9.18 3.97
C LEU A 260 21.55 -10.67 3.75
N ARG A 261 21.05 -11.53 4.66
CA ARG A 261 21.47 -12.94 4.74
C ARG A 261 20.60 -13.92 4.00
N THR A 262 19.31 -13.64 3.87
CA THR A 262 18.37 -14.57 3.24
C THR A 262 17.79 -14.06 1.92
N CYS A 263 18.22 -12.85 1.49
CA CYS A 263 17.84 -12.24 0.24
C CYS A 263 19.08 -12.05 -0.66
N SER A 264 19.36 -13.02 -1.52
CA SER A 264 20.48 -12.96 -2.47
C SER A 264 20.28 -11.86 -3.52
N PRO A 265 21.36 -11.44 -4.24
CA PRO A 265 21.21 -10.61 -5.43
C PRO A 265 20.25 -11.22 -6.45
N LEU A 266 19.58 -10.38 -7.23
CA LEU A 266 18.59 -10.82 -8.21
C LEU A 266 19.23 -11.45 -9.45
N LEU A 267 20.43 -11.00 -9.84
CA LEU A 267 21.18 -11.64 -10.90
C LEU A 267 21.83 -12.92 -10.38
N PRO A 268 21.72 -14.06 -11.13
CA PRO A 268 22.26 -15.35 -10.71
C PRO A 268 23.79 -15.40 -10.77
N GLU A 269 24.43 -14.46 -11.48
CA GLU A 269 25.85 -14.39 -11.73
C GLU A 269 26.39 -12.97 -11.62
N GLY A 270 27.71 -12.82 -11.58
CA GLY A 270 28.40 -11.53 -11.54
C GLY A 270 28.96 -11.15 -10.17
N PRO A 271 29.54 -9.93 -10.04
CA PRO A 271 30.25 -9.50 -8.83
C PRO A 271 29.42 -9.55 -7.55
N ALA A 272 28.14 -9.19 -7.63
CA ALA A 272 27.21 -9.25 -6.51
C ALA A 272 27.02 -10.68 -6.01
N GLN A 273 26.79 -11.64 -6.94
CA GLN A 273 26.61 -13.03 -6.59
C GLN A 273 27.90 -13.68 -6.06
N ASN A 274 29.06 -13.28 -6.58
CA ASN A 274 30.35 -13.74 -6.07
C ASN A 274 30.58 -13.28 -4.63
N SER A 275 30.30 -12.01 -4.33
CA SER A 275 30.37 -11.50 -2.94
C SER A 275 29.36 -12.21 -2.02
N TRP A 276 28.16 -12.54 -2.52
CA TRP A 276 27.19 -13.31 -1.77
C TRP A 276 27.70 -14.70 -1.39
N LYS A 277 28.27 -15.43 -2.37
CA LYS A 277 28.87 -16.77 -2.15
C LYS A 277 30.04 -16.69 -1.16
N ALA A 278 30.81 -15.62 -1.18
CA ALA A 278 31.89 -15.32 -0.24
C ALA A 278 31.39 -14.86 1.16
N ARG A 279 30.08 -14.77 1.36
CA ARG A 279 29.43 -14.30 2.60
C ARG A 279 29.70 -12.83 2.93
N ASP A 280 30.16 -12.03 1.97
CA ASP A 280 30.22 -10.58 2.08
C ASP A 280 28.87 -9.98 1.64
N PHE A 281 27.88 -10.12 2.50
CA PHE A 281 26.48 -9.81 2.18
C PHE A 281 26.23 -8.31 1.96
N ALA A 282 26.98 -7.44 2.67
CA ALA A 282 26.85 -6.00 2.50
C ALA A 282 27.38 -5.57 1.11
N LYS A 283 28.56 -6.06 0.72
CA LYS A 283 29.13 -5.82 -0.60
C LYS A 283 28.27 -6.43 -1.71
N ALA A 284 27.73 -7.62 -1.48
CA ALA A 284 26.81 -8.27 -2.42
C ALA A 284 25.57 -7.40 -2.71
N ARG A 285 24.96 -6.82 -1.67
CA ARG A 285 23.84 -5.88 -1.80
C ARG A 285 24.26 -4.60 -2.52
N ASP A 286 25.45 -4.03 -2.21
CA ASP A 286 25.94 -2.79 -2.81
C ASP A 286 26.29 -2.94 -4.29
N LEU A 287 26.69 -4.13 -4.72
CA LEU A 287 26.98 -4.49 -6.11
C LEU A 287 25.75 -4.97 -6.89
N ASP A 288 24.60 -5.21 -6.22
CA ASP A 288 23.36 -5.65 -6.90
C ASP A 288 22.83 -4.54 -7.80
N ALA A 289 22.80 -4.79 -9.11
CA ALA A 289 22.34 -3.80 -10.09
C ALA A 289 20.82 -3.57 -10.02
N TYR A 290 20.04 -4.52 -9.50
CA TYR A 290 18.61 -4.36 -9.24
C TYR A 290 18.39 -3.86 -7.82
N ARG A 291 18.26 -2.53 -7.69
CA ARG A 291 18.37 -1.81 -6.43
C ARG A 291 17.05 -1.69 -5.70
N PHE A 292 16.55 -2.81 -5.18
CA PHE A 292 15.35 -2.86 -4.33
C PHE A 292 15.63 -2.68 -2.82
N ARG A 293 16.89 -2.46 -2.45
CA ARG A 293 17.36 -2.30 -1.07
C ARG A 293 18.25 -1.07 -0.95
N ALA A 294 18.16 -0.38 0.17
CA ALA A 294 19.11 0.68 0.50
C ALA A 294 20.54 0.14 0.55
N ASP A 295 21.46 0.83 -0.13
CA ASP A 295 22.88 0.49 -0.12
C ASP A 295 23.63 1.13 1.07
N SER A 296 24.93 0.83 1.22
CA SER A 296 25.75 1.40 2.29
C SER A 296 25.79 2.92 2.23
N ARG A 297 25.88 3.50 1.03
CA ARG A 297 25.95 4.96 0.85
C ARG A 297 24.69 5.68 1.28
N THR A 298 23.51 5.08 1.04
CA THR A 298 22.23 5.60 1.54
C THR A 298 22.26 5.73 3.07
N ASN A 299 22.70 4.68 3.78
CA ASN A 299 22.78 4.71 5.24
C ASN A 299 23.88 5.66 5.77
N GLU A 300 24.99 5.82 5.06
CA GLU A 300 26.02 6.82 5.37
C GLU A 300 25.46 8.24 5.26
N ILE A 301 24.70 8.54 4.20
CA ILE A 301 24.04 9.84 4.03
C ILE A 301 23.12 10.15 5.21
N ILE A 302 22.34 9.17 5.67
CA ILE A 302 21.46 9.35 6.85
C ILE A 302 22.27 9.69 8.09
N ARG A 303 23.40 9.00 8.34
CA ARG A 303 24.30 9.28 9.47
C ARG A 303 24.95 10.67 9.37
N GLU A 304 25.42 11.02 8.18
CA GLU A 304 26.03 12.32 7.90
C GLU A 304 25.04 13.47 8.14
N VAL A 305 23.81 13.36 7.61
CA VAL A 305 22.76 14.38 7.81
C VAL A 305 22.39 14.47 9.28
N ALA A 306 22.23 13.33 9.97
CA ALA A 306 21.93 13.35 11.41
C ALA A 306 23.03 14.06 12.21
N SER A 307 24.30 13.74 11.93
CA SER A 307 25.47 14.37 12.59
C SER A 307 25.57 15.86 12.32
N ASN A 308 25.45 16.27 11.04
CA ASN A 308 25.59 17.67 10.63
C ASN A 308 24.50 18.57 11.19
N ASP A 309 23.29 18.03 11.33
CA ASP A 309 22.12 18.75 11.85
C ASP A 309 21.92 18.60 13.37
N GLY A 310 22.81 17.87 14.07
CA GLY A 310 22.74 17.61 15.51
C GLY A 310 21.49 16.81 15.90
N LEU A 311 21.05 15.88 15.03
CA LEU A 311 19.86 15.07 15.25
C LEU A 311 20.23 13.74 15.93
N ARG A 312 19.24 13.17 16.60
CA ARG A 312 19.35 11.80 17.09
C ARG A 312 19.20 10.81 15.96
N LEU A 313 20.10 9.85 15.96
CA LEU A 313 20.15 8.78 14.97
C LEU A 313 19.70 7.45 15.59
N ILE A 314 18.71 6.82 14.99
CA ILE A 314 18.33 5.45 15.27
C ILE A 314 19.09 4.55 14.29
N ASP A 315 20.21 3.96 14.69
CA ASP A 315 21.01 3.12 13.78
C ASP A 315 20.45 1.71 13.65
N SER A 316 19.24 1.61 13.06
CA SER A 316 18.52 0.38 12.86
C SER A 316 19.27 -0.60 11.97
N ALA A 317 19.94 -0.13 10.92
CA ALA A 317 20.71 -0.99 10.02
C ALA A 317 21.80 -1.74 10.77
N ARG A 318 22.55 -1.05 11.64
CA ARG A 318 23.59 -1.66 12.48
C ARG A 318 22.98 -2.66 13.47
N ARG A 319 21.89 -2.28 14.13
CA ARG A 319 21.26 -3.12 15.16
C ARG A 319 20.72 -4.43 14.57
N PHE A 320 20.06 -4.35 13.42
CA PHE A 320 19.56 -5.54 12.70
C PHE A 320 20.70 -6.44 12.24
N ALA A 321 21.75 -5.88 11.64
CA ALA A 321 22.92 -6.65 11.20
C ALA A 321 23.61 -7.42 12.33
N MET A 322 23.60 -6.87 13.56
CA MET A 322 24.15 -7.52 14.74
C MET A 322 23.26 -8.65 15.27
N LEU A 323 21.94 -8.48 15.22
CA LEU A 323 20.99 -9.42 15.83
C LEU A 323 20.50 -10.51 14.87
N GLU A 324 20.46 -10.25 13.56
CA GLU A 324 19.93 -11.19 12.57
C GLU A 324 20.57 -12.61 12.64
N PRO A 325 21.87 -12.78 12.87
CA PRO A 325 22.50 -14.09 12.99
C PRO A 325 21.99 -14.93 14.17
N GLU A 326 21.58 -14.28 15.25
CA GLU A 326 21.25 -14.89 16.55
C GLU A 326 19.75 -14.84 16.83
N ALA A 327 18.95 -14.21 15.95
CA ALA A 327 17.53 -14.06 16.15
C ALA A 327 16.83 -15.43 16.10
N SER A 328 16.07 -15.74 17.15
CA SER A 328 15.26 -16.97 17.25
C SER A 328 14.15 -17.01 16.20
N GLU A 329 13.69 -15.86 15.73
CA GLU A 329 12.73 -15.69 14.63
C GLU A 329 13.32 -14.77 13.55
N PRO A 330 13.00 -15.00 12.26
CA PRO A 330 13.40 -14.11 11.18
C PRO A 330 12.91 -12.67 11.44
N LEU A 331 13.76 -11.67 11.18
CA LEU A 331 13.40 -10.26 11.33
C LEU A 331 12.72 -9.69 10.08
N PHE A 332 12.90 -10.34 8.93
CA PHE A 332 12.38 -9.92 7.63
C PHE A 332 11.45 -10.95 7.00
N LEU A 333 10.39 -10.45 6.34
CA LEU A 333 9.48 -11.23 5.50
C LEU A 333 10.05 -11.43 4.08
N ASP A 334 10.70 -10.40 3.56
CA ASP A 334 11.33 -10.37 2.23
C ASP A 334 12.65 -9.56 2.27
N HIS A 335 12.92 -8.77 1.24
CA HIS A 335 14.13 -7.97 1.12
C HIS A 335 14.18 -6.77 2.09
N VAL A 336 13.02 -6.21 2.52
CA VAL A 336 12.94 -4.98 3.32
C VAL A 336 11.78 -4.92 4.33
N HIS A 337 10.76 -5.79 4.17
CA HIS A 337 9.58 -5.76 5.03
C HIS A 337 9.78 -6.64 6.27
N PHE A 338 9.29 -6.16 7.41
CA PHE A 338 9.54 -6.77 8.70
C PHE A 338 8.52 -7.85 9.08
N THR A 339 9.00 -8.86 9.79
CA THR A 339 8.14 -9.73 10.60
C THR A 339 7.60 -8.97 11.81
N LEU A 340 6.77 -9.63 12.63
CA LEU A 340 6.33 -9.06 13.91
C LEU A 340 7.54 -8.75 14.81
N ALA A 341 8.53 -9.64 14.88
CA ALA A 341 9.76 -9.46 15.66
C ALA A 341 10.59 -8.27 15.14
N GLY A 342 10.74 -8.14 13.81
CA GLY A 342 11.42 -7.00 13.20
C GLY A 342 10.71 -5.66 13.46
N ASN A 343 9.37 -5.63 13.36
CA ASN A 343 8.58 -4.45 13.70
C ASN A 343 8.71 -4.07 15.19
N SER A 344 8.70 -5.07 16.08
CA SER A 344 8.91 -4.85 17.53
C SER A 344 10.29 -4.27 17.82
N LEU A 345 11.33 -4.77 17.14
CA LEU A 345 12.69 -4.27 17.31
C LEU A 345 12.81 -2.80 16.88
N ILE A 346 12.27 -2.43 15.70
CA ILE A 346 12.27 -1.01 15.26
C ILE A 346 11.52 -0.13 16.27
N ALA A 347 10.34 -0.56 16.72
CA ALA A 347 9.55 0.20 17.70
C ALA A 347 10.33 0.40 19.01
N SER A 348 10.99 -0.64 19.52
CA SER A 348 11.82 -0.55 20.73
C SER A 348 12.97 0.45 20.59
N LEU A 349 13.68 0.44 19.44
CA LEU A 349 14.77 1.39 19.17
C LEU A 349 14.26 2.84 19.12
N ILE A 350 13.06 3.07 18.59
CA ILE A 350 12.42 4.40 18.58
C ILE A 350 12.06 4.82 20.02
N VAL A 351 11.44 3.92 20.78
CA VAL A 351 11.07 4.17 22.19
C VAL A 351 12.32 4.52 23.01
N GLU A 352 13.40 3.73 22.90
CA GLU A 352 14.66 4.01 23.59
C GLU A 352 15.16 5.44 23.30
N ASN A 353 15.11 5.87 22.03
CA ASN A 353 15.52 7.21 21.65
C ASN A 353 14.58 8.33 22.15
N ILE A 354 13.28 8.07 22.30
CA ILE A 354 12.33 9.05 22.85
C ILE A 354 12.49 9.14 24.37
N LEU A 355 12.65 8.02 25.09
CA LEU A 355 12.77 7.95 26.53
C LEU A 355 14.06 8.58 27.05
N ASP A 356 15.17 8.45 26.34
CA ASP A 356 16.47 9.03 26.70
C ASP A 356 16.41 10.55 26.97
N GLN A 357 15.36 11.23 26.49
CA GLN A 357 15.09 12.64 26.78
C GLN A 357 14.09 12.89 27.92
N GLN A 358 13.16 12.00 28.16
CA GLN A 358 11.97 12.33 28.96
C GLN A 358 11.99 11.76 30.38
N GLU A 359 12.75 10.69 30.64
CA GLU A 359 12.74 10.06 31.98
C GLU A 359 14.12 9.52 32.44
N ARG A 360 14.46 9.82 33.70
CA ARG A 360 15.66 9.28 34.34
C ARG A 360 15.54 7.80 34.76
N ASN A 361 14.31 7.21 34.72
CA ASN A 361 14.05 5.80 35.05
C ASN A 361 12.94 5.24 34.14
N PRO A 362 13.28 4.79 32.92
CA PRO A 362 12.31 4.18 32.02
C PRO A 362 11.80 2.85 32.61
N ARG A 363 10.49 2.63 32.55
CA ARG A 363 9.92 1.31 32.79
C ARG A 363 10.43 0.34 31.72
N PRO A 364 10.76 -0.93 32.05
CA PRO A 364 11.13 -1.88 31.02
C PRO A 364 10.04 -1.94 29.95
N PRO A 365 10.37 -1.77 28.66
CA PRO A 365 9.36 -1.81 27.61
C PRO A 365 8.64 -3.17 27.63
N SER A 366 7.33 -3.16 27.46
CA SER A 366 6.56 -4.39 27.29
C SER A 366 7.14 -5.18 26.13
N LYS A 367 7.64 -6.39 26.38
CA LYS A 367 8.30 -7.23 25.37
C LYS A 367 7.37 -7.62 24.21
N ASN A 368 6.05 -7.57 24.43
CA ASN A 368 5.04 -7.87 23.41
C ASN A 368 3.79 -7.00 23.62
N PRO A 369 3.68 -5.86 22.92
CA PRO A 369 2.44 -5.08 22.97
C PRO A 369 1.29 -5.91 22.39
N THR A 370 0.18 -5.96 23.13
CA THR A 370 -1.01 -6.72 22.73
C THR A 370 -1.70 -6.00 21.55
N LEU A 371 -1.41 -6.42 20.32
CA LEU A 371 -2.05 -5.93 19.10
C LEU A 371 -3.16 -6.88 18.58
N GLY A 372 -3.47 -7.94 19.34
CA GLY A 372 -4.41 -8.96 18.87
C GLY A 372 -3.88 -9.76 17.66
N PHE A 373 -2.55 -9.91 17.53
CA PHE A 373 -1.95 -10.73 16.46
C PHE A 373 -2.18 -12.21 16.72
N THR A 374 -2.96 -12.83 15.84
CA THR A 374 -3.37 -14.22 15.99
C THR A 374 -2.66 -15.14 14.98
N ARG A 375 -2.87 -16.45 15.15
CA ARG A 375 -2.47 -17.47 14.17
C ARG A 375 -3.09 -17.21 12.78
N PHE A 376 -4.34 -16.74 12.73
CA PHE A 376 -5.03 -16.37 11.48
C PHE A 376 -4.32 -15.21 10.76
N ASP A 377 -3.93 -14.17 11.50
CA ASP A 377 -3.20 -13.05 10.93
C ASP A 377 -1.86 -13.48 10.35
N ARG A 378 -1.11 -14.30 11.09
CA ARG A 378 0.18 -14.83 10.66
C ARG A 378 0.04 -15.69 9.40
N HIS A 379 -0.97 -16.54 9.35
CA HIS A 379 -1.31 -17.32 8.16
C HIS A 379 -1.59 -16.43 6.95
N GLY A 380 -2.41 -15.37 7.12
CA GLY A 380 -2.71 -14.41 6.06
C GLY A 380 -1.47 -13.66 5.53
N VAL A 381 -0.61 -13.18 6.43
CA VAL A 381 0.66 -12.54 6.06
C VAL A 381 1.55 -13.49 5.24
N LEU A 382 1.70 -14.74 5.68
CA LEU A 382 2.53 -15.71 4.96
C LEU A 382 1.97 -16.07 3.57
N LYS A 383 0.64 -16.13 3.41
CA LYS A 383 0.00 -16.31 2.08
C LYS A 383 0.28 -15.14 1.14
N ILE A 384 0.18 -13.90 1.63
CA ILE A 384 0.53 -12.71 0.83
C ILE A 384 2.00 -12.79 0.39
N MET A 385 2.90 -13.15 1.30
CA MET A 385 4.32 -13.29 0.99
C MET A 385 4.61 -14.41 0.01
N GLN A 386 3.94 -15.55 0.12
CA GLN A 386 4.04 -16.65 -0.85
C GLN A 386 3.64 -16.16 -2.25
N GLY A 387 2.54 -15.41 -2.36
CA GLY A 387 2.10 -14.80 -3.61
C GLY A 387 3.14 -13.84 -4.21
N ARG A 388 3.79 -13.00 -3.39
CA ARG A 388 4.86 -12.09 -3.84
C ARG A 388 6.10 -12.83 -4.32
N LEU A 389 6.56 -13.79 -3.56
CA LEU A 389 7.76 -14.58 -3.89
C LEU A 389 7.56 -15.47 -5.12
N SER A 390 6.33 -15.81 -5.48
CA SER A 390 6.01 -16.57 -6.70
C SER A 390 5.93 -15.73 -7.97
N ARG A 391 6.20 -14.41 -7.89
CA ARG A 391 6.19 -13.47 -9.03
C ARG A 391 7.59 -12.88 -9.24
N ALA A 392 7.83 -12.39 -10.46
CA ALA A 392 9.02 -11.59 -10.70
C ALA A 392 9.02 -10.30 -9.86
N PRO A 393 10.18 -9.77 -9.47
CA PRO A 393 11.53 -10.25 -9.78
C PRO A 393 12.01 -11.39 -8.90
N PHE A 394 11.34 -11.69 -7.78
CA PHE A 394 11.81 -12.62 -6.76
C PHE A 394 11.89 -14.07 -7.25
N LEU A 395 11.04 -14.45 -8.21
CA LEU A 395 11.05 -15.82 -8.77
C LEU A 395 12.41 -16.23 -9.32
N LYS A 396 13.20 -15.30 -9.84
CA LYS A 396 14.55 -15.53 -10.41
C LYS A 396 15.67 -15.54 -9.38
N GLN A 397 15.38 -15.16 -8.15
CA GLN A 397 16.37 -15.03 -7.08
C GLN A 397 16.83 -16.41 -6.59
N SER A 398 18.13 -16.63 -6.45
CA SER A 398 18.71 -17.95 -6.10
C SER A 398 18.22 -18.48 -4.73
N THR A 399 17.90 -17.58 -3.79
CA THR A 399 17.36 -17.94 -2.47
C THR A 399 15.83 -18.11 -2.45
N ASN A 400 15.13 -17.75 -3.52
CA ASN A 400 13.67 -17.78 -3.54
C ASN A 400 13.09 -19.19 -3.34
N GLY A 401 13.69 -20.20 -3.98
CA GLY A 401 13.27 -21.60 -3.82
C GLY A 401 13.35 -22.09 -2.37
N LEU A 402 14.34 -21.62 -1.60
CA LEU A 402 14.47 -21.92 -0.17
C LEU A 402 13.39 -21.20 0.64
N SER A 403 13.09 -19.94 0.30
CA SER A 403 12.04 -19.16 0.96
C SER A 403 10.66 -19.76 0.71
N ALA A 404 10.33 -20.10 -0.54
CA ALA A 404 9.07 -20.75 -0.89
C ALA A 404 8.89 -22.11 -0.19
N LYS A 405 9.94 -22.94 -0.14
CA LYS A 405 9.92 -24.22 0.59
C LYS A 405 9.72 -24.06 2.09
N ARG A 406 10.21 -22.98 2.70
CA ARG A 406 9.99 -22.68 4.13
C ARG A 406 8.57 -22.21 4.42
N LEU A 407 8.00 -21.40 3.53
CA LEU A 407 6.68 -20.80 3.76
C LEU A 407 5.56 -21.84 3.70
N GLN A 408 5.61 -22.79 2.78
CA GLN A 408 4.54 -23.77 2.60
C GLN A 408 4.22 -24.58 3.86
N PRO A 409 5.18 -25.23 4.53
CA PRO A 409 4.90 -25.97 5.77
C PRO A 409 4.41 -25.05 6.91
N MET A 410 4.87 -23.79 6.94
CA MET A 410 4.41 -22.82 7.94
C MET A 410 2.95 -22.41 7.69
N ILE A 411 2.58 -22.19 6.44
CA ILE A 411 1.21 -21.89 6.03
C ILE A 411 0.29 -23.05 6.41
N GLU A 412 0.66 -24.27 6.07
CA GLU A 412 -0.11 -25.48 6.39
C GLU A 412 -0.30 -25.67 7.91
N ARG A 413 0.79 -25.53 8.67
CA ARG A 413 0.74 -25.62 10.14
C ARG A 413 -0.13 -24.54 10.78
N LEU A 414 -0.18 -23.35 10.19
CA LEU A 414 -0.93 -22.21 10.72
C LEU A 414 -2.36 -22.13 10.19
N ALA A 415 -2.74 -22.99 9.25
CA ALA A 415 -4.10 -23.00 8.72
C ALA A 415 -5.14 -23.17 9.85
N PRO A 416 -6.18 -22.33 9.91
CA PRO A 416 -7.23 -22.43 10.94
C PRO A 416 -8.26 -23.48 10.51
N ASN A 417 -7.97 -24.76 10.76
CA ASN A 417 -8.70 -25.90 10.19
C ASN A 417 -9.39 -26.80 11.22
N SER A 418 -9.37 -26.47 12.52
CA SER A 418 -10.17 -27.17 13.54
C SER A 418 -10.99 -26.19 14.39
N THR A 419 -12.07 -26.69 14.98
CA THR A 419 -12.95 -25.90 15.86
C THR A 419 -12.21 -25.31 17.04
N GLU A 420 -11.37 -26.10 17.71
CA GLU A 420 -10.59 -25.63 18.86
C GLU A 420 -9.62 -24.51 18.47
N VAL A 421 -9.04 -24.57 17.27
CA VAL A 421 -8.16 -23.50 16.76
C VAL A 421 -8.95 -22.22 16.46
N LEU A 422 -10.15 -22.35 15.92
CA LEU A 422 -11.03 -21.21 15.64
C LEU A 422 -11.48 -20.54 16.94
N GLU A 423 -11.91 -21.30 17.94
CA GLU A 423 -12.28 -20.80 19.26
C GLU A 423 -11.11 -20.09 19.97
N ALA A 424 -9.91 -20.65 19.89
CA ALA A 424 -8.72 -20.01 20.47
C ALA A 424 -8.34 -18.70 19.76
N ILE A 425 -8.58 -18.57 18.46
CA ILE A 425 -8.37 -17.33 17.69
C ILE A 425 -9.42 -16.30 18.08
N ASP A 426 -10.67 -16.72 18.16
CA ASP A 426 -11.82 -15.90 18.55
C ASP A 426 -11.60 -15.28 19.94
N GLN A 427 -11.32 -16.13 20.93
CA GLN A 427 -11.02 -15.72 22.31
C GLN A 427 -9.89 -14.68 22.37
N LYS A 428 -8.82 -14.90 21.62
CA LYS A 428 -7.68 -13.98 21.57
C LYS A 428 -8.03 -12.60 21.01
N TYR A 429 -8.93 -12.53 20.01
CA TYR A 429 -9.42 -11.25 19.51
C TYR A 429 -10.31 -10.55 20.53
N LEU A 430 -11.21 -11.28 21.20
CA LEU A 430 -12.08 -10.73 22.22
C LEU A 430 -11.28 -10.16 23.40
N GLU A 431 -10.29 -10.88 23.91
CA GLU A 431 -9.35 -10.40 24.94
C GLU A 431 -8.61 -9.12 24.51
N ALA A 432 -8.17 -9.06 23.25
CA ALA A 432 -7.49 -7.88 22.74
C ALA A 432 -8.45 -6.67 22.59
N ILE A 433 -9.70 -6.91 22.20
CA ILE A 433 -10.75 -5.88 22.11
C ILE A 433 -11.13 -5.37 23.51
N GLU A 434 -11.21 -6.26 24.52
CA GLU A 434 -11.48 -5.90 25.90
C GLU A 434 -10.34 -5.04 26.49
N ALA A 435 -9.10 -5.44 26.24
CA ALA A 435 -7.93 -4.67 26.67
C ALA A 435 -7.82 -3.30 25.96
N HIS A 436 -8.32 -3.18 24.72
CA HIS A 436 -8.23 -1.97 23.90
C HIS A 436 -9.54 -1.67 23.18
N PRO A 437 -10.62 -1.31 23.89
CA PRO A 437 -11.97 -1.19 23.30
C PRO A 437 -12.11 -0.06 22.27
N GLN A 438 -11.22 0.94 22.32
CA GLN A 438 -11.19 2.07 21.40
C GLN A 438 -10.27 1.85 20.17
N ASP A 439 -9.70 0.65 20.00
CA ASP A 439 -8.82 0.35 18.88
C ASP A 439 -9.61 -0.19 17.67
N PRO A 440 -9.75 0.58 16.59
CA PRO A 440 -10.47 0.14 15.39
C PRO A 440 -9.69 -0.92 14.60
N PHE A 441 -8.36 -0.96 14.68
CA PHE A 441 -7.54 -1.90 13.91
C PHE A 441 -7.67 -3.33 14.43
N ILE A 442 -7.66 -3.53 15.75
CA ILE A 442 -7.90 -4.85 16.35
C ILE A 442 -9.29 -5.33 15.95
N ARG A 443 -10.29 -4.46 16.06
CA ARG A 443 -11.68 -4.76 15.71
C ARG A 443 -11.84 -5.11 14.22
N ASN A 444 -11.18 -4.36 13.33
CA ASN A 444 -11.19 -4.66 11.90
C ASN A 444 -10.48 -5.98 11.54
N ASN A 445 -9.46 -6.39 12.29
CA ASN A 445 -8.82 -7.69 12.10
C ASN A 445 -9.76 -8.82 12.54
N TYR A 446 -10.45 -8.64 13.67
CA TYR A 446 -11.47 -9.60 14.14
C TYR A 446 -12.64 -9.72 13.17
N ILE A 447 -13.18 -8.61 12.66
CA ILE A 447 -14.21 -8.62 11.62
C ILE A 447 -13.73 -9.40 10.38
N THR A 448 -12.49 -9.23 9.96
CA THR A 448 -11.92 -9.99 8.84
C THR A 448 -11.93 -11.49 9.12
N PHE A 449 -11.61 -11.90 10.35
CA PHE A 449 -11.67 -13.30 10.77
C PHE A 449 -13.10 -13.84 10.73
N LEU A 450 -14.06 -13.13 11.32
CA LEU A 450 -15.47 -13.53 11.34
C LEU A 450 -16.03 -13.68 9.92
N LEU A 451 -15.81 -12.70 9.05
CA LEU A 451 -16.28 -12.72 7.67
C LEU A 451 -15.60 -13.81 6.82
N TYR A 452 -14.35 -14.11 7.08
CA TYR A 452 -13.65 -15.23 6.42
C TYR A 452 -14.30 -16.58 6.74
N HIS A 453 -14.90 -16.72 7.93
CA HIS A 453 -15.61 -17.92 8.39
C HIS A 453 -17.13 -17.84 8.22
N ASN A 454 -17.62 -16.88 7.41
CA ASN A 454 -19.07 -16.64 7.16
C ASN A 454 -19.90 -16.31 8.41
N LEU A 455 -19.26 -15.85 9.49
CA LEU A 455 -19.91 -15.42 10.74
C LEU A 455 -20.39 -13.97 10.61
N THR A 456 -21.34 -13.76 9.69
CA THR A 456 -21.80 -12.41 9.27
C THR A 456 -22.64 -11.74 10.36
N VAL A 457 -23.41 -12.53 11.11
CA VAL A 457 -24.27 -12.03 12.20
C VAL A 457 -23.39 -11.48 13.33
N GLU A 458 -22.37 -12.22 13.71
CA GLU A 458 -21.40 -11.87 14.74
C GLU A 458 -20.53 -10.67 14.33
N ALA A 459 -20.21 -10.56 13.04
CA ALA A 459 -19.42 -9.45 12.49
C ALA A 459 -20.16 -8.10 12.56
N ARG A 460 -21.50 -8.09 12.43
CA ARG A 460 -22.30 -6.86 12.33
C ARG A 460 -22.08 -5.86 13.47
N PRO A 461 -22.20 -6.21 14.78
CA PRO A 461 -22.01 -5.27 15.88
C PRO A 461 -20.58 -4.73 15.93
N HIS A 462 -19.59 -5.55 15.55
CA HIS A 462 -18.20 -5.10 15.47
C HIS A 462 -17.99 -4.11 14.32
N CYS A 463 -18.65 -4.30 13.16
CA CYS A 463 -18.63 -3.33 12.05
C CYS A 463 -19.25 -1.99 12.46
N GLN A 464 -20.39 -2.01 13.17
CA GLN A 464 -21.02 -0.79 13.67
C GLN A 464 -20.08 -0.03 14.62
N LYS A 465 -19.48 -0.73 15.58
CA LYS A 465 -18.54 -0.11 16.52
C LYS A 465 -17.27 0.40 15.84
N ALA A 466 -16.75 -0.32 14.85
CA ALA A 466 -15.59 0.13 14.08
C ALA A 466 -15.88 1.41 13.26
N LEU A 467 -17.09 1.55 12.68
CA LEU A 467 -17.52 2.78 12.00
C LEU A 467 -17.66 3.98 12.95
N GLU A 468 -18.10 3.77 14.19
CA GLU A 468 -18.13 4.83 15.21
C GLU A 468 -16.70 5.31 15.55
N LEU A 469 -15.76 4.37 15.67
CA LEU A 469 -14.37 4.65 16.05
C LEU A 469 -13.54 5.24 14.92
N ALA A 470 -13.76 4.78 13.69
CA ALA A 470 -12.98 5.14 12.51
C ALA A 470 -13.85 5.27 11.25
N PRO A 471 -14.72 6.29 11.17
CA PRO A 471 -15.56 6.53 9.98
C PRO A 471 -14.76 6.92 8.73
N TRP A 472 -13.45 7.11 8.88
CA TRP A 472 -12.50 7.39 7.80
C TRP A 472 -11.73 6.17 7.30
N ASP A 473 -12.02 4.95 7.82
CA ASP A 473 -11.34 3.73 7.40
C ASP A 473 -12.15 3.01 6.30
N PRO A 474 -11.65 2.95 5.06
CA PRO A 474 -12.35 2.31 3.93
C PRO A 474 -12.60 0.83 4.17
N LYS A 475 -11.71 0.16 4.94
CA LYS A 475 -11.84 -1.25 5.27
C LYS A 475 -13.09 -1.53 6.11
N THR A 476 -13.41 -0.64 7.06
CA THR A 476 -14.62 -0.79 7.88
C THR A 476 -15.88 -0.61 7.03
N HIS A 477 -15.89 0.37 6.14
CA HIS A 477 -16.99 0.56 5.18
C HIS A 477 -17.15 -0.66 4.26
N TYR A 478 -16.06 -1.22 3.74
CA TYR A 478 -16.09 -2.45 2.95
C TYR A 478 -16.68 -3.62 3.74
N HIS A 479 -16.27 -3.83 4.98
CA HIS A 479 -16.79 -4.89 5.85
C HIS A 479 -18.31 -4.73 6.09
N MET A 480 -18.77 -3.51 6.38
CA MET A 480 -20.20 -3.23 6.53
C MET A 480 -20.95 -3.49 5.23
N GLY A 481 -20.39 -3.07 4.08
CA GLY A 481 -20.94 -3.37 2.77
C GLY A 481 -21.11 -4.88 2.53
N LEU A 482 -20.11 -5.68 2.91
CA LEU A 482 -20.15 -7.13 2.79
C LEU A 482 -21.22 -7.76 3.70
N VAL A 483 -21.32 -7.32 4.95
CA VAL A 483 -22.35 -7.75 5.91
C VAL A 483 -23.77 -7.43 5.39
N LEU A 484 -23.97 -6.23 4.84
CA LEU A 484 -25.28 -5.79 4.34
C LEU A 484 -25.65 -6.49 3.04
N ALA A 485 -24.70 -6.78 2.16
CA ALA A 485 -24.94 -7.57 0.94
C ALA A 485 -25.45 -8.97 1.28
N GLY A 486 -24.85 -9.64 2.26
CA GLY A 486 -25.31 -10.94 2.76
C GLY A 486 -26.66 -10.91 3.49
N SER A 487 -27.12 -9.74 3.94
CA SER A 487 -28.40 -9.55 4.66
C SER A 487 -29.55 -9.04 3.76
N GLN A 488 -29.44 -9.18 2.46
CA GLN A 488 -30.42 -8.71 1.45
C GLN A 488 -30.74 -7.20 1.56
N ASN A 489 -29.76 -6.39 1.91
CA ASN A 489 -29.88 -4.93 1.94
C ASN A 489 -28.89 -4.29 0.95
N PRO A 490 -29.05 -4.51 -0.37
CA PRO A 490 -28.07 -4.11 -1.38
C PRO A 490 -27.90 -2.59 -1.48
N THR A 491 -28.95 -1.81 -1.27
CA THR A 491 -28.87 -0.33 -1.36
C THR A 491 -27.92 0.25 -0.31
N ASN A 492 -28.04 -0.17 0.95
CA ASN A 492 -27.12 0.28 1.99
C ASN A 492 -25.71 -0.32 1.84
N ALA A 493 -25.61 -1.55 1.31
CA ALA A 493 -24.34 -2.13 0.96
C ALA A 493 -23.60 -1.27 -0.08
N CYS A 494 -24.28 -0.90 -1.18
CA CYS A 494 -23.72 -0.04 -2.23
C CYS A 494 -23.23 1.30 -1.66
N ARG A 495 -24.02 1.94 -0.77
CA ARG A 495 -23.62 3.20 -0.13
C ARG A 495 -22.31 3.06 0.64
N HIS A 496 -22.17 2.05 1.51
CA HIS A 496 -20.93 1.84 2.25
C HIS A 496 -19.74 1.51 1.34
N LEU A 497 -19.95 0.75 0.27
CA LEU A 497 -18.89 0.48 -0.72
C LEU A 497 -18.46 1.75 -1.47
N GLN A 498 -19.41 2.63 -1.80
CA GLN A 498 -19.12 3.95 -2.37
C GLN A 498 -18.33 4.83 -1.39
N ASP A 499 -18.72 4.86 -0.10
CA ASP A 499 -17.97 5.56 0.95
C ASP A 499 -16.52 5.05 1.04
N ALA A 500 -16.31 3.73 1.01
CA ALA A 500 -14.97 3.13 0.97
C ALA A 500 -14.15 3.60 -0.24
N ILE A 501 -14.76 3.66 -1.43
CA ILE A 501 -14.12 4.12 -2.67
C ILE A 501 -13.81 5.63 -2.62
N VAL A 502 -14.68 6.45 -2.02
CA VAL A 502 -14.43 7.88 -1.82
C VAL A 502 -13.25 8.12 -0.89
N ILE A 503 -13.12 7.30 0.17
CA ILE A 503 -11.98 7.37 1.11
C ILE A 503 -10.71 6.86 0.46
N GLU A 504 -10.78 5.73 -0.24
CA GLU A 504 -9.66 5.09 -0.94
C GLU A 504 -10.06 4.66 -2.36
N PRO A 505 -9.85 5.51 -3.39
CA PRO A 505 -10.20 5.20 -4.79
C PRO A 505 -9.49 3.96 -5.35
N GLY A 506 -8.44 3.47 -4.68
CA GLY A 506 -7.73 2.23 -5.00
C GLY A 506 -8.22 1.01 -4.22
N HIS A 507 -9.35 1.07 -3.51
CA HIS A 507 -9.86 -0.07 -2.74
C HIS A 507 -10.53 -1.11 -3.65
N HIS A 508 -9.72 -1.99 -4.25
CA HIS A 508 -10.17 -2.96 -5.28
C HIS A 508 -11.31 -3.86 -4.81
N LEU A 509 -11.31 -4.27 -3.52
CA LEU A 509 -12.37 -5.12 -2.96
C LEU A 509 -13.74 -4.43 -2.96
N SER A 510 -13.78 -3.12 -2.66
CA SER A 510 -15.03 -2.36 -2.73
C SER A 510 -15.51 -2.17 -4.17
N HIS A 511 -14.57 -1.90 -5.10
CA HIS A 511 -14.92 -1.87 -6.52
C HIS A 511 -15.46 -3.22 -7.01
N SER A 512 -14.82 -4.33 -6.66
CA SER A 512 -15.23 -5.69 -7.05
C SER A 512 -16.62 -6.03 -6.53
N LEU A 513 -16.88 -5.79 -5.24
CA LEU A 513 -18.18 -6.10 -4.63
C LEU A 513 -19.28 -5.16 -5.14
N LEU A 514 -19.01 -3.86 -5.27
CA LEU A 514 -19.98 -2.90 -5.79
C LEU A 514 -20.34 -3.24 -7.24
N GLY A 515 -19.36 -3.53 -8.09
CA GLY A 515 -19.60 -3.99 -9.44
C GLY A 515 -20.47 -5.25 -9.50
N SER A 516 -20.20 -6.21 -8.61
CA SER A 516 -21.02 -7.43 -8.53
C SER A 516 -22.47 -7.15 -8.11
N LEU A 517 -22.71 -6.21 -7.19
CA LEU A 517 -24.07 -5.85 -6.73
C LEU A 517 -24.86 -5.04 -7.77
N LEU A 518 -24.17 -4.35 -8.67
CA LEU A 518 -24.80 -3.51 -9.70
C LEU A 518 -25.12 -4.27 -11.00
N MET A 519 -24.65 -5.51 -11.19
CA MET A 519 -24.74 -6.24 -12.47
C MET A 519 -26.14 -6.29 -13.06
N ASP A 520 -27.16 -6.49 -12.22
CA ASP A 520 -28.55 -6.64 -12.68
C ASP A 520 -29.29 -5.29 -12.85
N GLY A 521 -28.96 -4.30 -12.02
CA GLY A 521 -29.65 -3.00 -11.97
C GLY A 521 -28.99 -1.90 -12.81
N ASP A 522 -27.67 -1.86 -12.84
CA ASP A 522 -26.85 -0.87 -13.57
C ASP A 522 -25.56 -1.52 -14.10
N PRO A 523 -25.68 -2.31 -15.19
CA PRO A 523 -24.56 -3.07 -15.72
C PRO A 523 -23.44 -2.21 -16.30
N GLU A 524 -23.69 -0.96 -16.73
CA GLU A 524 -22.66 -0.02 -17.15
C GLU A 524 -21.76 0.39 -15.98
N SER A 525 -22.36 0.83 -14.87
CA SER A 525 -21.60 1.15 -13.66
C SER A 525 -20.91 -0.10 -13.09
N ALA A 526 -21.56 -1.27 -13.16
CA ALA A 526 -20.94 -2.54 -12.79
C ALA A 526 -19.64 -2.78 -13.56
N LEU A 527 -19.68 -2.59 -14.89
CA LEU A 527 -18.53 -2.75 -15.78
C LEU A 527 -17.38 -1.81 -15.41
N GLU A 528 -17.69 -0.54 -15.15
CA GLU A 528 -16.68 0.46 -14.74
C GLU A 528 -15.97 0.06 -13.43
N HIS A 529 -16.75 -0.38 -12.44
CA HIS A 529 -16.21 -0.81 -11.15
C HIS A 529 -15.40 -2.10 -11.25
N LEU A 530 -15.86 -3.10 -12.00
CA LEU A 530 -15.12 -4.36 -12.18
C LEU A 530 -13.79 -4.12 -12.92
N TYR A 531 -13.78 -3.26 -13.95
CA TYR A 531 -12.51 -2.87 -14.58
C TYR A 531 -11.61 -2.05 -13.67
N ALA A 532 -12.18 -1.18 -12.82
CA ALA A 532 -11.39 -0.46 -11.83
C ALA A 532 -10.72 -1.43 -10.86
N ALA A 533 -11.42 -2.45 -10.39
CA ALA A 533 -10.86 -3.48 -9.52
C ALA A 533 -9.71 -4.24 -10.20
N LEU A 534 -9.88 -4.70 -11.46
CA LEU A 534 -8.84 -5.43 -12.20
C LEU A 534 -7.64 -4.56 -12.60
N ARG A 535 -7.81 -3.24 -12.77
CA ARG A 535 -6.67 -2.33 -12.96
C ARG A 535 -5.75 -2.28 -11.74
N ILE A 536 -6.33 -2.43 -10.54
CA ILE A 536 -5.60 -2.37 -9.27
C ILE A 536 -5.02 -3.74 -8.90
N GLU A 537 -5.84 -4.80 -8.97
CA GLU A 537 -5.44 -6.19 -8.74
C GLU A 537 -5.86 -7.07 -9.93
N PRO A 538 -5.00 -7.20 -10.96
CA PRO A 538 -5.34 -7.91 -12.21
C PRO A 538 -5.64 -9.40 -12.04
N ASP A 539 -5.20 -9.97 -10.93
CA ASP A 539 -5.29 -11.40 -10.65
C ASP A 539 -6.39 -11.76 -9.64
N ASP A 540 -7.25 -10.80 -9.25
CA ASP A 540 -8.36 -11.11 -8.33
C ASP A 540 -9.41 -11.99 -9.00
N VAL A 541 -9.43 -13.25 -8.61
CA VAL A 541 -10.28 -14.30 -9.20
C VAL A 541 -11.76 -13.95 -9.12
N ARG A 542 -12.21 -13.33 -8.02
CA ARG A 542 -13.63 -12.95 -7.85
C ARG A 542 -14.03 -11.90 -8.88
N THR A 543 -13.19 -10.90 -9.07
CA THR A 543 -13.43 -9.84 -10.06
C THR A 543 -13.37 -10.38 -11.48
N LEU A 544 -12.41 -11.27 -11.79
CA LEU A 544 -12.32 -11.93 -13.09
C LEU A 544 -13.61 -12.71 -13.41
N LEU A 545 -14.15 -13.45 -12.45
CA LEU A 545 -15.39 -14.22 -12.61
C LEU A 545 -16.61 -13.30 -12.73
N ALA A 546 -16.71 -12.26 -11.92
CA ALA A 546 -17.83 -11.31 -12.00
C ALA A 546 -17.86 -10.60 -13.37
N LEU A 547 -16.70 -10.14 -13.86
CA LEU A 547 -16.62 -9.49 -15.17
C LEU A 547 -16.87 -10.48 -16.31
N ALA A 548 -16.35 -11.71 -16.23
CA ALA A 548 -16.63 -12.74 -17.23
C ALA A 548 -18.13 -13.06 -17.31
N ASN A 549 -18.80 -13.18 -16.16
CA ASN A 549 -20.24 -13.39 -16.11
C ASN A 549 -21.02 -12.21 -16.71
N LEU A 550 -20.67 -10.98 -16.36
CA LEU A 550 -21.28 -9.79 -16.94
C LEU A 550 -21.12 -9.76 -18.47
N ARG A 551 -19.91 -10.07 -18.99
CA ARG A 551 -19.63 -10.12 -20.42
C ARG A 551 -20.34 -11.26 -21.16
N LEU A 552 -20.71 -12.33 -20.46
CA LEU A 552 -21.53 -13.44 -21.04
C LEU A 552 -23.01 -13.13 -21.03
N ALA A 553 -23.55 -12.64 -19.90
CA ALA A 553 -24.96 -12.69 -19.59
C ALA A 553 -25.63 -11.31 -19.43
N ALA A 554 -24.92 -10.19 -19.68
CA ALA A 554 -25.52 -8.86 -19.54
C ALA A 554 -26.87 -8.76 -20.26
N ASN A 555 -27.85 -8.15 -19.58
CA ASN A 555 -29.17 -7.92 -20.18
C ASN A 555 -29.10 -6.99 -21.40
N LYS A 556 -28.13 -6.07 -21.42
CA LYS A 556 -27.85 -5.21 -22.57
C LYS A 556 -26.88 -5.92 -23.52
N LEU A 557 -27.32 -6.19 -24.74
CA LEU A 557 -26.56 -6.94 -25.75
C LEU A 557 -25.23 -6.28 -26.14
N ASP A 558 -25.16 -4.97 -26.16
CA ASP A 558 -23.96 -4.17 -26.45
C ASP A 558 -22.85 -4.30 -25.40
N LEU A 559 -23.21 -4.76 -24.18
CA LEU A 559 -22.23 -5.04 -23.13
C LEU A 559 -21.69 -6.48 -23.19
N ARG A 560 -22.28 -7.37 -24.02
CA ARG A 560 -21.80 -8.75 -24.18
C ARG A 560 -20.53 -8.80 -25.01
N ASP A 561 -19.54 -9.51 -24.49
CA ASP A 561 -18.30 -9.84 -25.22
C ASP A 561 -17.84 -11.25 -24.85
N HIS A 562 -18.29 -12.23 -25.62
CA HIS A 562 -17.98 -13.64 -25.39
C HIS A 562 -16.47 -13.95 -25.52
N LYS A 563 -15.74 -13.19 -26.33
CA LYS A 563 -14.29 -13.37 -26.48
C LYS A 563 -13.54 -12.90 -25.24
N GLU A 564 -13.94 -11.75 -24.71
CA GLU A 564 -13.40 -11.24 -23.45
C GLU A 564 -13.78 -12.14 -22.28
N ALA A 565 -15.06 -12.57 -22.19
CA ALA A 565 -15.54 -13.50 -21.16
C ALA A 565 -14.71 -14.80 -21.11
N TYR A 566 -14.43 -15.39 -22.29
CA TYR A 566 -13.58 -16.58 -22.39
C TYR A 566 -12.17 -16.30 -21.86
N SER A 567 -11.55 -15.18 -22.22
CA SER A 567 -10.21 -14.79 -21.77
C SER A 567 -10.14 -14.63 -20.25
N LEU A 568 -11.13 -13.93 -19.65
CA LEU A 568 -11.23 -13.69 -18.22
C LEU A 568 -11.45 -14.99 -17.43
N ALA A 569 -12.36 -15.86 -17.90
CA ALA A 569 -12.64 -17.14 -17.27
C ALA A 569 -11.40 -18.07 -17.33
N LEU A 570 -10.71 -18.11 -18.46
CA LEU A 570 -9.46 -18.85 -18.61
C LEU A 570 -8.37 -18.33 -17.67
N GLN A 571 -8.26 -17.01 -17.53
CA GLN A 571 -7.32 -16.40 -16.58
C GLN A 571 -7.66 -16.79 -15.13
N ALA A 572 -8.93 -16.76 -14.74
CA ALA A 572 -9.40 -17.21 -13.42
C ALA A 572 -9.08 -18.69 -13.17
N CYS A 573 -9.31 -19.56 -14.15
CA CYS A 573 -8.94 -20.98 -14.09
C CYS A 573 -7.43 -21.16 -13.93
N ALA A 574 -6.61 -20.46 -14.69
CA ALA A 574 -5.16 -20.54 -14.60
C ALA A 574 -4.64 -20.08 -13.23
N LYS A 575 -5.20 -19.00 -12.67
CA LYS A 575 -4.83 -18.50 -11.34
C LYS A 575 -5.20 -19.47 -10.22
N THR A 576 -6.27 -20.21 -10.39
CA THR A 576 -6.70 -21.25 -9.44
C THR A 576 -6.14 -22.63 -9.80
N LYS A 577 -5.22 -22.73 -10.75
CA LYS A 577 -4.65 -24.00 -11.27
C LYS A 577 -5.75 -24.99 -11.68
N PHE A 578 -6.84 -24.48 -12.22
CA PHE A 578 -8.02 -25.24 -12.63
C PHE A 578 -8.68 -26.05 -11.49
N THR A 579 -8.60 -25.57 -10.25
CA THR A 579 -9.21 -26.21 -9.07
C THR A 579 -10.48 -25.51 -8.59
N ASN A 580 -10.80 -24.29 -9.09
CA ASN A 580 -11.98 -23.57 -8.68
C ASN A 580 -13.19 -23.98 -9.54
N PRO A 581 -14.23 -24.60 -8.93
CA PRO A 581 -15.38 -25.09 -9.69
C PRO A 581 -16.14 -24.00 -10.44
N ASN A 582 -16.37 -22.85 -9.79
CA ASN A 582 -17.09 -21.73 -10.42
C ASN A 582 -16.33 -21.16 -11.63
N ALA A 583 -15.00 -21.12 -11.56
CA ALA A 583 -14.17 -20.70 -12.69
C ALA A 583 -14.28 -21.68 -13.86
N LEU A 584 -14.30 -22.98 -13.59
CA LEU A 584 -14.43 -24.04 -14.61
C LEU A 584 -15.80 -24.02 -15.27
N VAL A 585 -16.87 -23.83 -14.50
CA VAL A 585 -18.23 -23.71 -15.05
C VAL A 585 -18.33 -22.50 -15.97
N LEU A 586 -17.87 -21.34 -15.52
CA LEU A 586 -17.92 -20.11 -16.32
C LEU A 586 -17.04 -20.21 -17.56
N PHE A 587 -15.89 -20.87 -17.46
CA PHE A 587 -15.01 -21.15 -18.60
C PHE A 587 -15.69 -22.05 -19.63
N ALA A 588 -16.42 -23.07 -19.20
CA ALA A 588 -17.21 -23.93 -20.07
C ALA A 588 -18.34 -23.16 -20.77
N GLU A 589 -19.09 -22.34 -20.03
CA GLU A 589 -20.14 -21.49 -20.61
C GLU A 589 -19.57 -20.52 -21.67
N ALA A 590 -18.48 -19.85 -21.35
CA ALA A 590 -17.80 -18.96 -22.30
C ALA A 590 -17.29 -19.71 -23.56
N THR A 591 -16.96 -20.99 -23.40
CA THR A 591 -16.50 -21.82 -24.52
C THR A 591 -17.59 -22.13 -25.55
N LYS A 592 -18.88 -22.17 -25.17
CA LYS A 592 -19.99 -22.42 -26.08
C LYS A 592 -20.02 -21.43 -27.25
N HIS A 593 -19.47 -20.24 -27.04
CA HIS A 593 -19.36 -19.17 -28.03
C HIS A 593 -17.98 -19.10 -28.69
N SER A 594 -17.18 -20.16 -28.57
CA SER A 594 -15.81 -20.24 -29.13
C SER A 594 -15.57 -21.59 -29.82
N ASN A 595 -14.59 -21.66 -30.73
CA ASN A 595 -14.21 -22.92 -31.39
C ASN A 595 -13.24 -23.77 -30.55
N ARG A 596 -13.22 -23.63 -29.21
CA ARG A 596 -12.22 -24.25 -28.31
C ARG A 596 -12.76 -25.35 -27.41
N ARG A 597 -13.88 -25.98 -27.79
CA ARG A 597 -14.55 -27.01 -26.99
C ARG A 597 -13.64 -28.19 -26.60
N LYS A 598 -12.78 -28.65 -27.53
CA LYS A 598 -11.85 -29.78 -27.23
C LYS A 598 -10.86 -29.48 -26.11
N GLU A 599 -10.29 -28.25 -26.10
CA GLU A 599 -9.35 -27.81 -25.07
C GLU A 599 -10.05 -27.72 -23.71
N THR A 600 -11.22 -27.10 -23.67
CA THR A 600 -12.01 -26.94 -22.44
C THR A 600 -12.46 -28.29 -21.88
N ARG A 601 -12.91 -29.21 -22.75
CA ARG A 601 -13.28 -30.59 -22.35
C ARG A 601 -12.14 -31.31 -21.64
N ALA A 602 -10.92 -31.28 -22.24
CA ALA A 602 -9.75 -31.89 -21.62
C ALA A 602 -9.45 -31.33 -20.22
N LYS A 603 -9.57 -30.02 -20.04
CA LYS A 603 -9.34 -29.35 -18.74
C LYS A 603 -10.41 -29.68 -17.70
N LEU A 604 -11.67 -29.82 -18.11
CA LEU A 604 -12.76 -30.25 -17.22
C LEU A 604 -12.55 -31.70 -16.79
N GLU A 605 -12.19 -32.60 -17.71
CA GLU A 605 -11.87 -33.99 -17.40
C GLU A 605 -10.70 -34.13 -16.43
N ASP A 606 -9.64 -33.30 -16.58
CA ASP A 606 -8.52 -33.25 -15.65
C ASP A 606 -8.99 -32.78 -14.26
N ALA A 607 -9.81 -31.73 -14.19
CA ALA A 607 -10.34 -31.21 -12.93
C ALA A 607 -11.26 -32.24 -12.22
N ILE A 608 -12.10 -32.96 -12.98
CA ILE A 608 -12.97 -34.04 -12.45
C ILE A 608 -12.12 -35.18 -11.87
N ARG A 609 -10.99 -35.52 -12.52
CA ARG A 609 -10.05 -36.53 -11.99
C ARG A 609 -9.34 -36.08 -10.73
N ALA A 610 -9.05 -34.79 -10.61
CA ALA A 610 -8.28 -34.22 -9.51
C ALA A 610 -9.12 -33.88 -8.26
N THR A 611 -10.46 -33.74 -8.40
CA THR A 611 -11.31 -33.38 -7.26
C THR A 611 -11.81 -34.60 -6.49
N GLU A 612 -11.69 -34.54 -5.16
CA GLU A 612 -12.21 -35.56 -4.23
C GLU A 612 -13.62 -35.21 -3.71
N ASP A 613 -14.06 -33.94 -3.84
CA ASP A 613 -15.37 -33.49 -3.36
C ASP A 613 -16.51 -33.98 -4.28
N PRO A 614 -17.46 -34.82 -3.78
CA PRO A 614 -18.50 -35.40 -4.60
C PRO A 614 -19.44 -34.36 -5.23
N LYS A 615 -19.72 -33.25 -4.53
CA LYS A 615 -20.61 -32.18 -5.04
C LYS A 615 -19.96 -31.43 -6.19
N THR A 616 -18.70 -31.07 -6.02
CA THR A 616 -17.89 -30.42 -7.07
C THR A 616 -17.77 -31.33 -8.29
N LYS A 617 -17.52 -32.62 -8.06
CA LYS A 617 -17.38 -33.63 -9.12
C LYS A 617 -18.67 -33.76 -9.95
N ALA A 618 -19.83 -33.85 -9.29
CA ALA A 618 -21.13 -33.92 -9.96
C ALA A 618 -21.39 -32.67 -10.79
N MET A 619 -21.16 -31.49 -10.24
CA MET A 619 -21.33 -30.21 -10.95
C MET A 619 -20.43 -30.10 -12.19
N LEU A 620 -19.17 -30.51 -12.10
CA LEU A 620 -18.23 -30.50 -13.23
C LEU A 620 -18.60 -31.55 -14.29
N GLN A 621 -19.14 -32.72 -13.91
CA GLN A 621 -19.67 -33.73 -14.83
C GLN A 621 -20.87 -33.20 -15.63
N GLU A 622 -21.84 -32.60 -14.94
CA GLU A 622 -22.98 -31.94 -15.60
C GLU A 622 -22.50 -30.83 -16.55
N THR A 623 -21.51 -30.03 -16.12
CA THR A 623 -20.93 -28.97 -16.98
C THR A 623 -20.26 -29.55 -18.22
N LEU A 624 -19.59 -30.71 -18.10
CA LEU A 624 -18.92 -31.40 -19.21
C LEU A 624 -19.93 -31.96 -20.21
N GLU A 625 -21.08 -32.50 -19.73
CA GLU A 625 -22.18 -33.02 -20.56
C GLU A 625 -22.85 -31.89 -21.37
N ASN A 626 -22.97 -30.71 -20.76
CA ASN A 626 -23.59 -29.52 -21.34
C ASN A 626 -22.66 -28.70 -22.25
N LEU A 627 -21.37 -29.06 -22.34
CA LEU A 627 -20.38 -28.41 -23.18
C LEU A 627 -20.43 -28.95 -24.61
#